data_54db857b359de68631ece4835ccee4f3
#
_entry.id   54db857b359de68631ece4835ccee4f3
#
_cell.length_a   1.000
_cell.length_b   1.000
_cell.length_c   1.000
_cell.angle_alpha   90.00
_cell.angle_beta   90.00
_cell.angle_gamma   90.00
#
_symmetry.space_group_name_H-M   'P 1'
#
loop_
_entity.id
_entity.type
_entity.pdbx_description
1 polymer ?
#
loop_
_entity_poly.entity_id
_entity_poly.type
_entity_poly.pdbx_seq_one_letter_code
_entity_poly.pdbx_strand_id
1 'polypeptide(L)'
;LRLAGFLEPARYEPQTYLRDPELLKRIGQLDARARAGFAEKLASNMKVHIAYAVPAARAKSVAAPASPSAVPVLHRTDAKALAQSVASRGRLRFSVDGLTIERGADRKLAPLLAQIDGKTSLGALQQRSGADWMTFSAAFGKLYAPLDGFNILRFSRFYEGR
;
A
#
# COMPACT_ATOMS: atom_id res chain seq x y z
N LEU A 1 1.85 -25.30 -7.62
CA LEU A 1 1.59 -23.88 -7.42
C LEU A 1 1.64 -23.55 -5.93
N ARG A 2 2.07 -22.34 -5.60
CA ARG A 2 1.93 -21.75 -4.26
C ARG A 2 1.26 -20.37 -4.34
N LEU A 3 0.54 -20.00 -3.30
CA LEU A 3 -0.01 -18.66 -3.16
C LEU A 3 1.14 -17.64 -3.04
N ALA A 4 1.17 -16.67 -3.94
CA ALA A 4 2.13 -15.56 -3.89
C ALA A 4 1.59 -14.40 -3.04
N GLY A 5 0.29 -14.15 -3.08
CA GLY A 5 -0.38 -13.11 -2.31
C GLY A 5 -1.76 -12.79 -2.86
N PHE A 6 -2.43 -11.86 -2.20
CA PHE A 6 -3.70 -11.28 -2.65
C PHE A 6 -3.47 -9.91 -3.29
N LEU A 7 -4.40 -9.48 -4.14
CA LEU A 7 -4.37 -8.16 -4.77
C LEU A 7 -4.44 -7.02 -3.73
N GLU A 8 -5.24 -7.22 -2.69
CA GLU A 8 -5.46 -6.26 -1.60
C GLU A 8 -5.12 -6.94 -0.25
N PRO A 9 -3.83 -7.22 0.02
CA PRO A 9 -3.45 -8.07 1.15
C PRO A 9 -3.90 -7.52 2.51
N ALA A 10 -3.98 -6.20 2.67
CA ALA A 10 -4.42 -5.59 3.92
C ALA A 10 -5.90 -5.89 4.26
N ARG A 11 -6.71 -6.25 3.29
CA ARG A 11 -8.11 -6.68 3.54
C ARG A 11 -8.19 -8.03 4.25
N TYR A 12 -7.14 -8.84 4.16
CA TYR A 12 -7.04 -10.14 4.83
C TYR A 12 -6.34 -10.07 6.18
N GLU A 13 -6.08 -8.84 6.66
CA GLU A 13 -5.45 -8.60 7.95
C GLU A 13 -6.49 -8.11 8.97
N PRO A 14 -6.71 -8.84 10.09
CA PRO A 14 -7.72 -8.49 11.09
C PRO A 14 -7.57 -7.08 11.67
N GLN A 15 -6.32 -6.57 11.80
CA GLN A 15 -6.06 -5.21 12.27
C GLN A 15 -6.61 -4.11 11.35
N THR A 16 -7.05 -4.44 10.15
CA THR A 16 -7.77 -3.51 9.27
C THR A 16 -9.13 -3.15 9.86
N TYR A 17 -9.76 -4.06 10.57
CA TYR A 17 -11.14 -3.97 11.08
C TYR A 17 -11.22 -3.85 12.60
N LEU A 18 -10.25 -4.45 13.32
CA LEU A 18 -10.21 -4.49 14.77
C LEU A 18 -9.22 -3.47 15.33
N ARG A 19 -9.51 -3.03 16.58
CA ARG A 19 -8.63 -2.13 17.34
C ARG A 19 -8.30 -2.67 18.74
N ASP A 20 -8.95 -3.75 19.16
CA ASP A 20 -8.70 -4.38 20.44
C ASP A 20 -7.35 -5.11 20.44
N PRO A 21 -6.37 -4.70 21.25
CA PRO A 21 -5.03 -5.27 21.26
C PRO A 21 -4.99 -6.72 21.74
N GLU A 22 -5.81 -7.08 22.72
CA GLU A 22 -5.84 -8.43 23.28
C GLU A 22 -6.43 -9.42 22.29
N LEU A 23 -7.49 -9.01 21.59
CA LEU A 23 -8.08 -9.82 20.53
C LEU A 23 -7.11 -9.98 19.36
N LEU A 24 -6.44 -8.91 18.94
CA LEU A 24 -5.43 -8.97 17.88
C LEU A 24 -4.26 -9.88 18.26
N LYS A 25 -3.81 -9.87 19.50
CA LYS A 25 -2.77 -10.77 20.00
C LYS A 25 -3.20 -12.24 19.90
N ARG A 26 -4.43 -12.56 20.30
CA ARG A 26 -4.98 -13.93 20.21
C ARG A 26 -5.10 -14.38 18.76
N ILE A 27 -5.63 -13.52 17.87
CA ILE A 27 -5.76 -13.81 16.45
C ILE A 27 -4.38 -13.96 15.78
N GLY A 28 -3.36 -13.22 16.26
CA GLY A 28 -1.99 -13.33 15.78
C GLY A 28 -1.36 -14.72 15.95
N GLN A 29 -1.89 -15.55 16.87
CA GLN A 29 -1.46 -16.93 17.08
C GLN A 29 -2.02 -17.91 16.02
N LEU A 30 -3.03 -17.50 15.27
CA LEU A 30 -3.60 -18.31 14.20
C LEU A 30 -2.64 -18.39 13.02
N ASP A 31 -2.73 -19.47 12.24
CA ASP A 31 -2.04 -19.56 10.96
C ASP A 31 -2.55 -18.50 9.96
N ALA A 32 -1.79 -18.28 8.88
CA ALA A 32 -2.10 -17.25 7.89
C ALA A 32 -3.48 -17.42 7.24
N ARG A 33 -3.92 -18.68 7.01
CA ARG A 33 -5.21 -18.97 6.39
C ARG A 33 -6.37 -18.68 7.35
N ALA A 34 -6.24 -19.10 8.60
CA ALA A 34 -7.24 -18.83 9.63
C ALA A 34 -7.39 -17.34 9.90
N ARG A 35 -6.26 -16.58 9.94
CA ARG A 35 -6.28 -15.11 10.06
C ARG A 35 -7.01 -14.45 8.90
N ALA A 36 -6.71 -14.88 7.66
CA ALA A 36 -7.36 -14.34 6.47
C ALA A 36 -8.87 -14.62 6.48
N GLY A 37 -9.27 -15.84 6.83
CA GLY A 37 -10.69 -16.19 6.95
C GLY A 37 -11.40 -15.44 8.07
N PHE A 38 -10.71 -15.10 9.16
CA PHE A 38 -11.25 -14.26 10.21
C PHE A 38 -11.45 -12.82 9.73
N ALA A 39 -10.47 -12.24 9.02
CA ALA A 39 -10.57 -10.91 8.42
C ALA A 39 -11.73 -10.82 7.41
N GLU A 40 -11.94 -11.85 6.60
CA GLU A 40 -13.06 -11.95 5.66
C GLU A 40 -14.42 -11.86 6.38
N LYS A 41 -14.58 -12.59 7.48
CA LYS A 41 -15.81 -12.53 8.30
C LYS A 41 -16.03 -11.14 8.91
N LEU A 42 -14.97 -10.46 9.34
CA LEU A 42 -15.07 -9.09 9.84
C LEU A 42 -15.44 -8.08 8.76
N ALA A 43 -14.91 -8.25 7.56
CA ALA A 43 -15.18 -7.36 6.42
C ALA A 43 -16.63 -7.47 5.93
N SER A 44 -17.27 -8.65 6.07
CA SER A 44 -18.65 -9.01 5.70
C SER A 44 -19.06 -8.77 4.23
N ASN A 45 -18.33 -7.99 3.46
CA ASN A 45 -18.64 -7.56 2.08
C ASN A 45 -17.60 -7.98 1.03
N MET A 46 -16.67 -8.88 1.35
CA MET A 46 -15.70 -9.39 0.37
C MET A 46 -16.37 -10.41 -0.57
N LYS A 47 -16.89 -9.93 -1.69
CA LYS A 47 -17.58 -10.76 -2.69
C LYS A 47 -16.63 -11.42 -3.68
N VAL A 48 -15.44 -10.86 -3.86
CA VAL A 48 -14.44 -11.32 -4.85
C VAL A 48 -13.08 -11.39 -4.18
N HIS A 49 -12.38 -12.48 -4.41
CA HIS A 49 -11.01 -12.70 -3.95
C HIS A 49 -10.10 -12.83 -5.16
N ILE A 50 -9.11 -11.93 -5.27
CA ILE A 50 -8.10 -12.00 -6.33
C ILE A 50 -6.79 -12.42 -5.68
N ALA A 51 -6.33 -13.62 -6.04
CA ALA A 51 -5.10 -14.21 -5.53
C ALA A 51 -4.13 -14.49 -6.68
N TYR A 52 -2.85 -14.31 -6.41
CA TYR A 52 -1.78 -14.65 -7.33
C TYR A 52 -1.16 -15.98 -6.94
N ALA A 53 -1.10 -16.92 -7.87
CA ALA A 53 -0.39 -18.18 -7.71
C ALA A 53 0.83 -18.20 -8.64
N VAL A 54 1.91 -18.77 -8.15
CA VAL A 54 3.16 -18.93 -8.92
C VAL A 54 3.65 -20.37 -8.84
N PRO A 55 4.50 -20.84 -9.79
CA PRO A 55 5.16 -22.13 -9.66
C PRO A 55 5.89 -22.24 -8.32
N ALA A 56 5.83 -23.40 -7.69
CA ALA A 56 6.41 -23.60 -6.34
C ALA A 56 7.91 -23.27 -6.30
N ALA A 57 8.63 -23.58 -7.37
CA ALA A 57 10.07 -23.33 -7.52
C ALA A 57 10.44 -21.87 -7.80
N ARG A 58 9.48 -21.00 -8.12
CA ARG A 58 9.77 -19.58 -8.41
C ARG A 58 10.19 -18.86 -7.14
N ALA A 59 11.35 -18.17 -7.19
CA ALA A 59 11.79 -17.31 -6.11
C ALA A 59 10.72 -16.23 -5.79
N LYS A 60 10.60 -15.85 -4.52
CA LYS A 60 9.76 -14.69 -4.13
C LYS A 60 10.43 -13.43 -4.71
N SER A 61 9.89 -12.95 -5.82
CA SER A 61 10.25 -11.64 -6.35
C SER A 61 9.01 -10.76 -6.30
N VAL A 62 8.99 -9.83 -5.38
CA VAL A 62 7.97 -8.77 -5.32
C VAL A 62 8.63 -7.50 -5.84
N ALA A 63 7.96 -6.76 -6.73
CA ALA A 63 8.43 -5.44 -7.13
C ALA A 63 8.45 -4.55 -5.88
N ALA A 64 9.65 -4.23 -5.39
CA ALA A 64 9.82 -3.32 -4.28
C ALA A 64 10.03 -1.89 -4.80
N PRO A 65 9.67 -0.85 -4.02
CA PRO A 65 9.92 0.56 -4.38
C PRO A 65 11.43 0.91 -4.28
N ALA A 66 12.31 -0.01 -4.62
CA ALA A 66 13.75 0.12 -4.44
C ALA A 66 14.46 0.67 -5.69
N SER A 67 13.78 0.79 -6.83
CA SER A 67 14.38 1.27 -8.08
C SER A 67 14.07 2.75 -8.30
N PRO A 68 15.09 3.62 -8.51
CA PRO A 68 14.87 5.01 -8.89
C PRO A 68 14.07 5.19 -10.19
N SER A 69 14.10 4.21 -11.10
CA SER A 69 13.35 4.24 -12.37
C SER A 69 11.87 3.87 -12.20
N ALA A 70 11.46 3.33 -11.06
CA ALA A 70 10.05 2.98 -10.82
C ALA A 70 9.16 4.24 -10.81
N VAL A 71 8.02 4.18 -11.49
CA VAL A 71 7.04 5.26 -11.55
C VAL A 71 5.86 4.91 -10.65
N PRO A 72 5.62 5.67 -9.56
CA PRO A 72 4.47 5.46 -8.69
C PRO A 72 3.18 5.91 -9.39
N VAL A 73 2.15 5.06 -9.33
CA VAL A 73 0.83 5.31 -9.93
C VAL A 73 -0.24 5.10 -8.87
N LEU A 74 -1.09 6.10 -8.66
CA LEU A 74 -2.25 5.96 -7.79
C LEU A 74 -3.45 5.42 -8.58
N HIS A 75 -4.13 4.46 -7.98
CA HIS A 75 -5.35 3.85 -8.50
C HIS A 75 -6.57 4.31 -7.69
N ARG A 76 -7.66 4.65 -8.36
CA ARG A 76 -8.97 4.97 -7.75
C ARG A 76 -8.94 6.11 -6.74
N THR A 77 -7.89 6.92 -6.74
CA THR A 77 -7.77 8.05 -5.82
C THR A 77 -6.93 9.15 -6.44
N ASP A 78 -7.16 10.38 -5.99
CA ASP A 78 -6.45 11.57 -6.45
C ASP A 78 -5.29 11.91 -5.50
N ALA A 79 -4.11 12.20 -6.06
CA ALA A 79 -2.90 12.51 -5.30
C ALA A 79 -3.06 13.77 -4.45
N LYS A 80 -3.71 14.81 -5.02
CA LYS A 80 -3.91 16.10 -4.33
C LYS A 80 -4.90 15.96 -3.18
N ALA A 81 -5.99 15.20 -3.38
CA ALA A 81 -6.97 14.94 -2.33
C ALA A 81 -6.35 14.16 -1.16
N LEU A 82 -5.52 13.12 -1.45
CA LEU A 82 -4.77 12.40 -0.43
C LEU A 82 -3.77 13.32 0.29
N ALA A 83 -3.01 14.12 -0.45
CA ALA A 83 -2.05 15.06 0.11
C ALA A 83 -2.72 16.08 1.03
N GLN A 84 -3.87 16.62 0.62
CA GLN A 84 -4.65 17.55 1.44
C GLN A 84 -5.14 16.90 2.74
N SER A 85 -5.59 15.64 2.69
CA SER A 85 -5.99 14.89 3.88
C SER A 85 -4.82 14.70 4.84
N VAL A 86 -3.63 14.37 4.31
CA VAL A 86 -2.41 14.22 5.11
C VAL A 86 -1.98 15.57 5.70
N ALA A 87 -1.95 16.64 4.90
CA ALA A 87 -1.55 17.97 5.35
C ALA A 87 -2.45 18.50 6.47
N SER A 88 -3.77 18.40 6.32
CA SER A 88 -4.76 18.94 7.25
C SER A 88 -4.94 18.08 8.49
N ARG A 89 -5.05 16.75 8.33
CA ARG A 89 -5.47 15.82 9.39
C ARG A 89 -4.36 14.88 9.88
N GLY A 90 -3.20 14.82 9.20
CA GLY A 90 -2.16 13.82 9.48
C GLY A 90 -2.61 12.39 9.20
N ARG A 91 -3.53 12.21 8.22
CA ARG A 91 -4.12 10.91 7.90
C ARG A 91 -4.26 10.70 6.41
N LEU A 92 -3.84 9.54 5.93
CA LEU A 92 -4.26 8.98 4.65
C LEU A 92 -5.71 8.53 4.77
N ARG A 93 -6.60 9.06 3.94
CA ARG A 93 -8.01 8.66 3.88
C ARG A 93 -8.39 8.33 2.45
N PHE A 94 -8.88 7.13 2.23
CA PHE A 94 -9.34 6.65 0.92
C PHE A 94 -10.44 5.60 1.10
N SER A 95 -11.15 5.28 0.02
CA SER A 95 -12.23 4.29 0.05
C SER A 95 -11.90 3.11 -0.88
N VAL A 96 -12.19 1.90 -0.41
CA VAL A 96 -12.07 0.66 -1.18
C VAL A 96 -13.36 -0.12 -0.99
N ASP A 97 -14.11 -0.35 -2.08
CA ASP A 97 -15.36 -1.12 -2.10
C ASP A 97 -16.35 -0.72 -0.98
N GLY A 98 -16.53 0.59 -0.78
CA GLY A 98 -17.43 1.15 0.24
C GLY A 98 -16.83 1.20 1.66
N LEU A 99 -15.66 0.62 1.89
CA LEU A 99 -14.95 0.72 3.15
C LEU A 99 -14.07 1.96 3.16
N THR A 100 -14.28 2.88 4.11
CA THR A 100 -13.38 4.01 4.33
C THR A 100 -12.21 3.58 5.20
N ILE A 101 -11.02 3.73 4.67
CA ILE A 101 -9.75 3.42 5.35
C ILE A 101 -9.10 4.73 5.80
N GLU A 102 -8.71 4.79 7.06
CA GLU A 102 -7.89 5.86 7.61
C GLU A 102 -6.62 5.28 8.23
N ARG A 103 -5.46 5.87 7.89
CA ARG A 103 -4.15 5.51 8.46
C ARG A 103 -3.41 6.79 8.83
N GLY A 104 -2.74 6.79 9.97
CA GLY A 104 -1.86 7.88 10.36
C GLY A 104 -0.75 8.09 9.33
N ALA A 105 -0.44 9.33 9.01
CA ALA A 105 0.65 9.71 8.13
C ALA A 105 1.32 11.00 8.62
N ASP A 106 2.63 11.08 8.45
CA ASP A 106 3.36 12.31 8.75
C ASP A 106 2.96 13.40 7.76
N ARG A 107 2.55 14.55 8.26
CA ARG A 107 2.18 15.72 7.43
C ARG A 107 3.28 16.18 6.48
N LYS A 108 4.54 15.94 6.84
CA LYS A 108 5.70 16.22 5.98
C LYS A 108 5.72 15.45 4.67
N LEU A 109 4.95 14.35 4.59
CA LEU A 109 4.83 13.54 3.38
C LEU A 109 3.79 14.07 2.37
N ALA A 110 2.97 15.04 2.76
CA ALA A 110 1.94 15.60 1.87
C ALA A 110 2.51 16.20 0.57
N PRO A 111 3.61 16.99 0.56
CA PRO A 111 4.18 17.50 -0.69
C PRO A 111 4.68 16.40 -1.62
N LEU A 112 5.24 15.32 -1.06
CA LEU A 112 5.69 14.17 -1.84
C LEU A 112 4.50 13.44 -2.48
N LEU A 113 3.44 13.22 -1.70
CA LEU A 113 2.23 12.57 -2.17
C LEU A 113 1.56 13.36 -3.31
N ALA A 114 1.52 14.70 -3.20
CA ALA A 114 0.94 15.58 -4.23
C ALA A 114 1.67 15.52 -5.59
N GLN A 115 2.92 15.07 -5.60
CA GLN A 115 3.75 14.97 -6.81
C GLN A 115 3.60 13.62 -7.54
N ILE A 116 2.83 12.67 -7.00
CA ILE A 116 2.58 11.39 -7.66
C ILE A 116 1.60 11.61 -8.81
N ASP A 117 2.10 11.68 -10.01
CA ASP A 117 1.36 11.98 -11.25
C ASP A 117 1.24 10.77 -12.20
N GLY A 118 1.78 9.61 -11.81
CA GLY A 118 1.82 8.41 -12.64
C GLY A 118 2.81 8.46 -13.80
N LYS A 119 3.68 9.48 -13.85
CA LYS A 119 4.67 9.69 -14.91
C LYS A 119 6.07 9.96 -14.37
N THR A 120 6.17 10.62 -13.23
CA THR A 120 7.44 10.99 -12.60
C THR A 120 8.03 9.81 -11.84
N SER A 121 9.28 9.46 -12.13
CA SER A 121 9.98 8.37 -11.46
C SER A 121 10.34 8.71 -10.00
N LEU A 122 10.60 7.68 -9.19
CA LEU A 122 11.06 7.87 -7.80
C LEU A 122 12.37 8.66 -7.73
N GLY A 123 13.30 8.44 -8.67
CA GLY A 123 14.54 9.20 -8.75
C GLY A 123 14.30 10.69 -9.01
N ALA A 124 13.37 11.01 -9.92
CA ALA A 124 13.02 12.41 -10.17
C ALA A 124 12.27 13.05 -8.99
N LEU A 125 11.42 12.31 -8.29
CA LEU A 125 10.77 12.76 -7.05
C LEU A 125 11.80 12.98 -5.93
N GLN A 126 12.80 12.10 -5.82
CA GLN A 126 13.89 12.22 -4.85
C GLN A 126 14.71 13.50 -5.13
N GLN A 127 15.10 13.74 -6.37
CA GLN A 127 15.84 14.97 -6.74
C GLN A 127 15.06 16.24 -6.38
N ARG A 128 13.75 16.28 -6.65
CA ARG A 128 12.89 17.41 -6.28
C ARG A 128 12.77 17.61 -4.77
N SER A 129 12.89 16.54 -3.99
CA SER A 129 12.82 16.62 -2.52
C SER A 129 14.10 17.16 -1.88
N GLY A 130 15.23 17.14 -2.59
CA GLY A 130 16.54 17.51 -2.08
C GLY A 130 17.13 16.52 -1.06
N ALA A 131 16.43 15.43 -0.73
CA ALA A 131 16.91 14.42 0.21
C ALA A 131 17.84 13.42 -0.50
N ASP A 132 18.73 12.76 0.25
CA ASP A 132 19.44 11.59 -0.25
C ASP A 132 18.49 10.41 -0.47
N TRP A 133 18.93 9.40 -1.25
CA TRP A 133 18.09 8.27 -1.61
C TRP A 133 17.61 7.45 -0.40
N MET A 134 18.43 7.28 0.61
CA MET A 134 18.08 6.49 1.80
C MET A 134 16.96 7.18 2.60
N THR A 135 17.12 8.47 2.85
CA THR A 135 16.12 9.30 3.54
C THR A 135 14.80 9.35 2.74
N PHE A 136 14.89 9.58 1.42
CA PHE A 136 13.73 9.61 0.54
C PHE A 136 13.00 8.28 0.51
N SER A 137 13.71 7.17 0.29
CA SER A 137 13.09 5.83 0.20
C SER A 137 12.43 5.40 1.50
N ALA A 138 13.02 5.74 2.64
CA ALA A 138 12.41 5.51 3.96
C ALA A 138 11.12 6.32 4.15
N ALA A 139 11.12 7.59 3.74
CA ALA A 139 9.93 8.45 3.76
C ALA A 139 8.85 7.96 2.81
N PHE A 140 9.22 7.60 1.58
CA PHE A 140 8.30 7.04 0.58
C PHE A 140 7.72 5.70 1.03
N GLY A 141 8.52 4.85 1.67
CA GLY A 141 8.08 3.57 2.22
C GLY A 141 6.94 3.70 3.23
N LYS A 142 6.93 4.77 4.03
CA LYS A 142 5.83 5.07 4.98
C LYS A 142 4.52 5.43 4.28
N LEU A 143 4.58 5.99 3.08
CA LEU A 143 3.40 6.22 2.22
C LEU A 143 3.00 4.94 1.47
N TYR A 144 4.00 4.25 0.94
CA TYR A 144 3.79 3.08 0.10
C TYR A 144 3.09 1.95 0.84
N ALA A 145 3.60 1.55 2.00
CA ALA A 145 3.12 0.37 2.71
C ALA A 145 1.59 0.37 2.99
N PRO A 146 0.98 1.45 3.52
CA PRO A 146 -0.46 1.48 3.75
C PRO A 146 -1.28 1.54 2.45
N LEU A 147 -0.75 2.11 1.36
CA LEU A 147 -1.47 2.26 0.09
C LEU A 147 -1.38 0.99 -0.77
N ASP A 148 -0.21 0.33 -0.77
CA ASP A 148 0.00 -0.94 -1.49
C ASP A 148 -0.90 -2.05 -0.95
N GLY A 149 -1.05 -2.14 0.37
CA GLY A 149 -1.90 -3.12 1.02
C GLY A 149 -3.37 -3.11 0.55
N PHE A 150 -3.84 -1.98 0.02
CA PHE A 150 -5.18 -1.80 -0.55
C PHE A 150 -5.18 -1.60 -2.08
N ASN A 151 -4.07 -1.90 -2.75
CA ASN A 151 -3.93 -1.72 -4.20
C ASN A 151 -4.17 -0.27 -4.68
N ILE A 152 -3.89 0.72 -3.82
CA ILE A 152 -4.04 2.13 -4.16
C ILE A 152 -2.80 2.69 -4.83
N LEU A 153 -1.59 2.26 -4.41
CA LEU A 153 -0.33 2.69 -5.00
C LEU A 153 0.39 1.51 -5.64
N ARG A 154 0.71 1.65 -6.90
CA ARG A 154 1.42 0.67 -7.72
C ARG A 154 2.63 1.30 -8.39
N PHE A 155 3.52 0.46 -8.92
CA PHE A 155 4.63 0.91 -9.74
C PHE A 155 4.47 0.43 -11.17
N SER A 156 4.69 1.35 -12.11
CA SER A 156 4.89 1.03 -13.51
C SER A 156 6.39 0.88 -13.79
N ARG A 157 6.76 -0.16 -14.56
CA ARG A 157 8.10 -0.33 -15.11
C ARG A 157 8.25 0.24 -16.52
N PHE A 158 7.16 0.78 -17.12
CA PHE A 158 7.08 1.09 -18.52
C PHE A 158 7.42 2.55 -18.86
N TYR A 159 8.40 3.16 -18.18
CA TYR A 159 8.95 4.43 -18.62
C TYR A 159 10.48 4.39 -18.68
N GLU A 160 11.04 3.37 -19.31
CA GLU A 160 12.32 3.53 -20.00
C GLU A 160 11.96 3.93 -21.42
N GLY A 161 12.19 5.19 -21.74
CA GLY A 161 11.89 5.92 -22.94
C GLY A 161 11.63 5.11 -24.22
N ARG A 162 10.41 5.17 -24.74
CA ARG A 162 10.17 5.15 -26.18
C ARG A 162 9.84 6.56 -26.65
#